data_36fbf7e01106d7a7805e06302f2ba30e
#
_entry.id   36fbf7e01106d7a7805e06302f2ba30e
#
_cell.length_a   1.000
_cell.length_b   1.000
_cell.length_c   1.000
_cell.angle_alpha   90.00
_cell.angle_beta   90.00
_cell.angle_gamma   90.00
#
_symmetry.space_group_name_H-M   'P 1'
#
loop_
_entity.id
_entity.type
_entity.pdbx_description
1 polymer ?
#
loop_
_entity_poly.entity_id
_entity_poly.type
_entity_poly.pdbx_seq_one_letter_code
_entity_poly.pdbx_strand_id
1 'polypeptide(L)'
;MCFIKRQPNGESKITEILEGFRVNKATGNRLFPYKMPQDLKPGVSLYRNQDQAFEKKLSSESAVRLIPITMQFEKTHKGYSLAAHLSNIATPKIEVKVSIEFEHQKAKKPQHDNIIRQLTKLGNTIYFCDEIDINENADQFFIPSSVLTL
;
A
#
# COMPACT_ATOMS: atom_id res chain seq x y z
N MET A 1 -17.44 -9.26 22.17
CA MET A 1 -17.22 -10.68 22.59
C MET A 1 -18.54 -11.41 22.62
N CYS A 2 -18.54 -12.71 22.57
CA CYS A 2 -19.74 -13.54 22.68
C CYS A 2 -19.46 -14.80 23.49
N PHE A 3 -20.54 -15.45 23.95
CA PHE A 3 -20.52 -16.72 24.64
C PHE A 3 -21.73 -17.57 24.24
N ILE A 4 -21.63 -18.87 24.45
CA ILE A 4 -22.72 -19.79 24.13
C ILE A 4 -23.56 -20.00 25.40
N LYS A 5 -24.84 -19.64 25.29
CA LYS A 5 -25.84 -19.88 26.32
C LYS A 5 -26.59 -21.15 25.99
N ARG A 6 -26.73 -22.03 27.00
CA ARG A 6 -27.51 -23.27 26.89
C ARG A 6 -28.86 -23.09 27.55
N GLN A 7 -29.93 -23.19 26.81
CA GLN A 7 -31.29 -23.14 27.33
C GLN A 7 -31.99 -24.49 27.14
N PRO A 8 -32.64 -25.02 28.19
CA PRO A 8 -33.50 -26.19 28.03
C PRO A 8 -34.72 -25.81 27.19
N ASN A 9 -34.93 -26.53 26.10
CA ASN A 9 -36.17 -26.45 25.34
C ASN A 9 -37.09 -27.55 25.86
N GLY A 10 -38.39 -27.28 26.08
CA GLY A 10 -39.34 -28.12 26.79
C GLY A 10 -39.46 -29.60 26.34
N GLU A 11 -38.67 -30.05 25.37
CA GLU A 11 -38.62 -31.43 24.86
C GLU A 11 -37.28 -32.14 25.15
N SER A 12 -36.62 -31.87 26.28
CA SER A 12 -35.34 -32.48 26.66
C SER A 12 -34.17 -32.17 25.71
N LYS A 13 -34.30 -31.22 24.81
CA LYS A 13 -33.24 -30.73 23.93
C LYS A 13 -32.61 -29.46 24.47
N ILE A 14 -31.29 -29.40 24.47
CA ILE A 14 -30.52 -28.20 24.84
C ILE A 14 -30.32 -27.38 23.57
N THR A 15 -30.84 -26.16 23.57
CA THR A 15 -30.58 -25.22 22.48
C THR A 15 -29.40 -24.33 22.85
N GLU A 16 -28.40 -24.25 21.97
CA GLU A 16 -27.25 -23.36 22.10
C GLU A 16 -27.54 -22.05 21.38
N ILE A 17 -27.51 -20.97 22.12
CA ILE A 17 -27.74 -19.62 21.62
C ILE A 17 -26.44 -18.81 21.79
N LEU A 18 -25.98 -18.17 20.73
CA LEU A 18 -24.84 -17.28 20.80
C LEU A 18 -25.30 -15.89 21.29
N GLU A 19 -24.81 -15.48 22.47
CA GLU A 19 -25.08 -14.16 23.02
C GLU A 19 -23.85 -13.28 22.94
N GLY A 20 -24.01 -12.09 22.38
CA GLY A 20 -22.95 -11.10 22.21
C GLY A 20 -23.00 -9.98 23.24
N PHE A 21 -21.85 -9.48 23.67
CA PHE A 21 -21.77 -8.27 24.50
C PHE A 21 -20.57 -7.40 24.15
N ARG A 22 -20.70 -6.11 24.43
CA ARG A 22 -19.66 -5.12 24.19
C ARG A 22 -18.71 -5.05 25.38
N VAL A 23 -17.39 -5.08 25.11
CA VAL A 23 -16.33 -4.88 26.08
C VAL A 23 -15.77 -3.47 25.88
N ASN A 24 -15.76 -2.65 26.92
CA ASN A 24 -15.20 -1.32 26.89
C ASN A 24 -13.69 -1.31 27.10
N LYS A 25 -13.21 -2.19 27.98
CA LYS A 25 -11.79 -2.26 28.34
C LYS A 25 -11.40 -3.69 28.68
N ALA A 26 -10.18 -4.05 28.31
CA ALA A 26 -9.52 -5.27 28.78
C ALA A 26 -8.18 -4.88 29.41
N THR A 27 -7.86 -5.46 30.58
CA THR A 27 -6.59 -5.20 31.26
C THR A 27 -6.10 -6.50 31.89
N GLY A 28 -5.02 -7.06 31.34
CA GLY A 28 -4.56 -8.40 31.71
C GLY A 28 -5.68 -9.43 31.48
N ASN A 29 -6.02 -10.18 32.50
CA ASN A 29 -7.06 -11.20 32.48
C ASN A 29 -8.46 -10.67 32.88
N ARG A 30 -8.65 -9.36 32.93
CA ARG A 30 -9.92 -8.75 33.34
C ARG A 30 -10.56 -8.04 32.16
N LEU A 31 -11.87 -8.31 31.97
CA LEU A 31 -12.71 -7.65 30.97
C LEU A 31 -13.74 -6.76 31.68
N PHE A 32 -13.92 -5.56 31.15
CA PHE A 32 -14.90 -4.59 31.65
C PHE A 32 -15.98 -4.41 30.58
N PRO A 33 -17.11 -5.16 30.68
CA PRO A 33 -18.20 -5.02 29.72
C PRO A 33 -18.93 -3.68 29.91
N TYR A 34 -19.52 -3.16 28.82
CA TYR A 34 -20.38 -1.97 28.89
C TYR A 34 -21.63 -2.23 29.75
N LYS A 35 -22.22 -3.41 29.59
CA LYS A 35 -23.32 -3.96 30.42
C LYS A 35 -23.01 -5.41 30.70
N MET A 36 -23.10 -5.82 31.97
CA MET A 36 -22.86 -7.19 32.35
C MET A 36 -23.97 -8.10 31.81
N PRO A 37 -23.66 -9.13 31.01
CA PRO A 37 -24.67 -10.08 30.56
C PRO A 37 -25.25 -10.84 31.76
N GLN A 38 -26.59 -10.98 31.82
CA GLN A 38 -27.26 -11.62 32.95
C GLN A 38 -27.00 -13.12 33.05
N ASP A 39 -26.78 -13.75 31.90
CA ASP A 39 -26.60 -15.22 31.80
C ASP A 39 -25.14 -15.65 31.75
N LEU A 40 -24.20 -14.73 31.93
CA LEU A 40 -22.78 -15.04 32.01
C LEU A 40 -22.43 -15.62 33.40
N LYS A 41 -22.08 -16.89 33.41
CA LYS A 41 -21.72 -17.62 34.65
C LYS A 41 -20.25 -17.99 34.67
N PRO A 42 -19.64 -18.19 35.84
CA PRO A 42 -18.29 -18.74 35.93
C PRO A 42 -18.13 -20.05 35.17
N GLY A 43 -17.03 -20.25 34.49
CA GLY A 43 -16.73 -21.43 33.67
C GLY A 43 -17.22 -21.38 32.24
N VAL A 44 -17.93 -20.32 31.83
CA VAL A 44 -18.35 -20.14 30.42
C VAL A 44 -17.17 -19.61 29.59
N SER A 45 -16.94 -20.24 28.45
CA SER A 45 -15.91 -19.78 27.51
C SER A 45 -16.37 -18.53 26.77
N LEU A 46 -15.47 -17.52 26.70
CA LEU A 46 -15.69 -16.27 25.97
C LEU A 46 -14.96 -16.31 24.66
N TYR A 47 -15.64 -15.89 23.60
CA TYR A 47 -15.07 -15.82 22.25
C TYR A 47 -15.00 -14.38 21.76
N ARG A 48 -13.91 -14.04 21.08
CA ARG A 48 -13.75 -12.74 20.43
C ARG A 48 -14.34 -12.81 19.03
N ASN A 49 -15.47 -12.14 18.83
CA ASN A 49 -16.17 -12.10 17.53
C ASN A 49 -15.83 -10.87 16.69
N GLN A 50 -15.13 -9.88 17.26
CA GLN A 50 -14.73 -8.68 16.56
C GLN A 50 -13.35 -8.23 17.02
N ASP A 51 -12.47 -7.99 16.08
CA ASP A 51 -11.12 -7.43 16.30
C ASP A 51 -10.99 -6.10 15.57
N GLN A 52 -11.17 -4.99 16.30
CA GLN A 52 -11.09 -3.65 15.71
C GLN A 52 -9.73 -3.36 15.09
N ALA A 53 -8.64 -3.90 15.64
CA ALA A 53 -7.31 -3.71 15.07
C ALA A 53 -7.16 -4.45 13.74
N PHE A 54 -7.72 -5.64 13.65
CA PHE A 54 -7.76 -6.43 12.41
C PHE A 54 -8.68 -5.80 11.38
N GLU A 55 -9.89 -5.37 11.76
CA GLU A 55 -10.82 -4.68 10.87
C GLU A 55 -10.24 -3.36 10.33
N LYS A 56 -9.52 -2.60 11.19
CA LYS A 56 -8.82 -1.40 10.76
C LYS A 56 -7.73 -1.70 9.74
N LYS A 57 -7.02 -2.82 9.87
CA LYS A 57 -6.04 -3.27 8.87
C LYS A 57 -6.70 -3.71 7.57
N LEU A 58 -7.85 -4.39 7.65
CA LEU A 58 -8.60 -4.82 6.45
C LEU A 58 -9.27 -3.66 5.72
N SER A 59 -9.69 -2.62 6.44
CA SER A 59 -10.31 -1.42 5.83
C SER A 59 -9.29 -0.46 5.23
N SER A 60 -7.99 -0.63 5.52
CA SER A 60 -6.92 0.07 4.81
C SER A 60 -6.51 -0.72 3.57
N GLU A 61 -6.01 -0.02 2.56
CA GLU A 61 -5.40 -0.66 1.39
C GLU A 61 -4.17 -1.47 1.84
N SER A 62 -4.39 -2.74 2.17
CA SER A 62 -3.36 -3.62 2.76
C SER A 62 -2.55 -4.40 1.72
N ALA A 63 -2.99 -4.42 0.47
CA ALA A 63 -2.33 -5.13 -0.62
C ALA A 63 -2.37 -4.30 -1.90
N VAL A 64 -1.46 -3.35 -2.02
CA VAL A 64 -1.21 -2.66 -3.28
C VAL A 64 -0.18 -3.47 -4.06
N ARG A 65 -0.61 -4.07 -5.18
CA ARG A 65 0.29 -4.75 -6.10
C ARG A 65 0.81 -3.75 -7.11
N LEU A 66 2.06 -3.35 -6.95
CA LEU A 66 2.73 -2.49 -7.90
C LEU A 66 3.54 -3.32 -8.91
N ILE A 67 3.65 -2.79 -10.11
CA ILE A 67 4.41 -3.39 -11.21
C ILE A 67 5.76 -2.68 -11.30
N PRO A 68 6.90 -3.40 -11.17
CA PRO A 68 8.21 -2.80 -11.28
C PRO A 68 8.54 -2.44 -12.72
N ILE A 69 9.06 -1.23 -12.91
CA ILE A 69 9.57 -0.74 -14.18
C ILE A 69 10.99 -0.24 -14.05
N THR A 70 11.78 -0.45 -15.08
CA THR A 70 13.10 0.15 -15.27
C THR A 70 12.98 1.31 -16.23
N MET A 71 13.63 2.40 -15.92
CA MET A 71 13.64 3.61 -16.74
C MET A 71 15.04 3.91 -17.26
N GLN A 72 15.14 4.47 -18.46
CA GLN A 72 16.37 4.98 -19.04
C GLN A 72 16.15 6.43 -19.47
N PHE A 73 16.90 7.33 -18.89
CA PHE A 73 16.84 8.75 -19.20
C PHE A 73 18.12 9.19 -19.91
N GLU A 74 17.98 9.73 -21.10
CA GLU A 74 19.11 10.09 -21.93
C GLU A 74 18.96 11.48 -22.56
N LYS A 75 20.10 12.13 -22.78
CA LYS A 75 20.19 13.33 -23.58
C LYS A 75 20.22 12.95 -25.06
N THR A 76 19.37 13.55 -25.85
CA THR A 76 19.37 13.45 -27.32
C THR A 76 20.00 14.68 -27.97
N HIS A 77 20.10 14.72 -29.29
CA HIS A 77 20.66 15.88 -30.02
C HIS A 77 19.84 17.17 -29.81
N LYS A 78 18.51 17.06 -29.72
CA LYS A 78 17.57 18.19 -29.61
C LYS A 78 16.85 18.31 -28.27
N GLY A 79 17.16 17.46 -27.30
CA GLY A 79 16.47 17.48 -26.04
C GLY A 79 16.75 16.23 -25.20
N TYR A 80 15.71 15.60 -24.70
CA TYR A 80 15.81 14.43 -23.83
C TYR A 80 14.85 13.34 -24.25
N SER A 81 15.16 12.10 -23.92
CA SER A 81 14.24 10.98 -24.05
C SER A 81 14.19 10.16 -22.77
N LEU A 82 13.02 9.63 -22.49
CA LEU A 82 12.75 8.71 -21.41
C LEU A 82 12.17 7.44 -22.01
N ALA A 83 12.82 6.31 -21.77
CA ALA A 83 12.31 5.00 -22.09
C ALA A 83 11.95 4.28 -20.79
N ALA A 84 10.86 3.51 -20.79
CA ALA A 84 10.44 2.69 -19.67
C ALA A 84 10.02 1.30 -20.14
N HIS A 85 10.42 0.27 -19.40
CA HIS A 85 10.04 -1.12 -19.66
C HIS A 85 9.78 -1.87 -18.35
N LEU A 86 9.08 -3.00 -18.44
CA LEU A 86 8.80 -3.86 -17.28
C LEU A 86 10.09 -4.56 -16.82
N SER A 87 10.44 -4.44 -15.53
CA SER A 87 11.72 -4.97 -14.99
C SER A 87 11.82 -6.50 -15.05
N ASN A 88 10.70 -7.23 -14.97
CA ASN A 88 10.70 -8.67 -14.75
C ASN A 88 10.24 -9.52 -15.96
N ILE A 89 10.22 -8.95 -17.17
CA ILE A 89 9.77 -9.68 -18.36
C ILE A 89 10.92 -9.84 -19.33
N ALA A 90 11.33 -11.07 -19.54
CA ALA A 90 12.47 -11.40 -20.40
C ALA A 90 12.20 -11.13 -21.90
N THR A 91 10.97 -11.30 -22.40
CA THR A 91 10.58 -11.08 -23.81
C THR A 91 9.08 -11.30 -24.03
N PRO A 92 8.38 -10.54 -24.91
CA PRO A 92 8.85 -9.32 -25.54
C PRO A 92 8.90 -8.15 -24.55
N LYS A 93 9.95 -7.37 -24.61
CA LYS A 93 10.03 -6.13 -23.82
C LYS A 93 8.98 -5.17 -24.33
N ILE A 94 7.98 -4.89 -23.51
CA ILE A 94 7.09 -3.75 -23.73
C ILE A 94 7.87 -2.52 -23.30
N GLU A 95 8.28 -1.74 -24.27
CA GLU A 95 9.03 -0.49 -24.07
C GLU A 95 8.17 0.68 -24.54
N VAL A 96 8.08 1.70 -23.70
CA VAL A 96 7.47 2.98 -24.07
C VAL A 96 8.57 4.02 -24.06
N LYS A 97 8.71 4.76 -25.16
CA LYS A 97 9.70 5.84 -25.29
C LYS A 97 8.99 7.16 -25.58
N VAL A 98 9.35 8.17 -24.80
CA VAL A 98 8.88 9.54 -24.95
C VAL A 98 10.10 10.44 -25.18
N SER A 99 10.02 11.35 -26.13
CA SER A 99 11.07 12.32 -26.39
C SER A 99 10.52 13.74 -26.35
N ILE A 100 11.29 14.65 -25.77
CA ILE A 100 10.93 16.05 -25.67
C ILE A 100 12.07 16.91 -26.24
N GLU A 101 11.70 17.91 -27.05
CA GLU A 101 12.66 18.92 -27.54
C GLU A 101 12.83 19.98 -26.46
N PHE A 102 14.06 20.17 -26.03
CA PHE A 102 14.40 21.14 -25.01
C PHE A 102 15.87 21.61 -25.19
N GLU A 103 16.11 22.89 -25.12
CA GLU A 103 17.45 23.48 -25.30
C GLU A 103 18.38 23.06 -24.16
N HIS A 104 19.60 22.65 -24.50
CA HIS A 104 20.59 22.21 -23.54
C HIS A 104 21.34 23.39 -22.93
N GLN A 105 21.09 23.68 -21.66
CA GLN A 105 21.83 24.67 -20.89
C GLN A 105 22.62 23.96 -19.77
N LYS A 106 23.91 24.29 -19.66
CA LYS A 106 24.72 23.68 -18.58
C LYS A 106 24.19 24.04 -17.22
N ALA A 107 24.01 23.02 -16.36
CA ALA A 107 23.61 23.20 -14.97
C ALA A 107 24.78 23.77 -14.14
N LYS A 108 24.45 24.62 -13.16
CA LYS A 108 25.43 25.09 -12.17
C LYS A 108 25.80 24.00 -11.14
N LYS A 109 24.95 22.99 -11.00
CA LYS A 109 25.13 21.83 -10.09
C LYS A 109 24.61 20.58 -10.79
N PRO A 110 25.17 19.40 -10.52
CA PRO A 110 24.66 18.15 -11.06
C PRO A 110 23.17 17.99 -10.76
N GLN A 111 22.41 17.52 -11.73
CA GLN A 111 20.95 17.39 -11.64
C GLN A 111 20.51 15.95 -11.33
N HIS A 112 21.42 15.03 -11.11
CA HIS A 112 21.18 13.61 -10.93
C HIS A 112 20.06 13.33 -9.91
N ASP A 113 20.21 13.81 -8.68
CA ASP A 113 19.23 13.59 -7.61
C ASP A 113 17.86 14.21 -7.91
N ASN A 114 17.85 15.36 -8.62
CA ASN A 114 16.62 16.02 -9.03
C ASN A 114 15.89 15.20 -10.10
N ILE A 115 16.60 14.67 -11.07
CA ILE A 115 16.06 13.82 -12.14
C ILE A 115 15.45 12.57 -11.53
N ILE A 116 16.18 11.84 -10.71
CA ILE A 116 15.68 10.64 -10.00
C ILE A 116 14.41 11.00 -9.22
N ARG A 117 14.49 12.01 -8.36
CA ARG A 117 13.38 12.42 -7.51
C ARG A 117 12.10 12.77 -8.28
N GLN A 118 12.21 13.35 -9.47
CA GLN A 118 11.04 13.72 -10.26
C GLN A 118 10.52 12.54 -11.09
N LEU A 119 11.37 11.79 -11.75
CA LEU A 119 10.97 10.67 -12.61
C LEU A 119 10.42 9.47 -11.83
N THR A 120 10.91 9.26 -10.59
CA THR A 120 10.39 8.17 -9.74
C THR A 120 9.06 8.46 -9.06
N LYS A 121 8.53 9.69 -9.18
CA LYS A 121 7.22 10.07 -8.68
C LYS A 121 6.10 9.63 -9.62
N LEU A 122 5.76 8.37 -9.59
CA LEU A 122 4.72 7.79 -10.46
C LEU A 122 3.29 7.99 -9.94
N GLY A 123 3.12 8.73 -8.84
CA GLY A 123 1.80 9.10 -8.29
C GLY A 123 0.93 7.90 -7.92
N ASN A 124 -0.35 7.97 -8.29
CA ASN A 124 -1.33 6.92 -8.03
C ASN A 124 -1.39 5.86 -9.15
N THR A 125 -0.30 5.67 -9.90
CA THR A 125 -0.22 4.62 -10.92
C THR A 125 0.02 3.27 -10.27
N ILE A 126 -0.22 2.19 -11.03
CA ILE A 126 0.09 0.81 -10.61
C ILE A 126 1.58 0.46 -10.77
N TYR A 127 2.41 1.41 -11.18
CA TYR A 127 3.83 1.20 -11.42
C TYR A 127 4.69 1.78 -10.31
N PHE A 128 5.85 1.18 -10.08
CA PHE A 128 6.92 1.80 -9.29
C PHE A 128 8.24 1.66 -10.03
N CYS A 129 9.09 2.66 -9.90
CA CYS A 129 10.43 2.64 -10.48
C CYS A 129 11.34 1.76 -9.62
N ASP A 130 11.78 0.63 -10.18
CA ASP A 130 12.71 -0.31 -9.56
C ASP A 130 14.15 0.15 -9.77
N GLU A 131 14.44 0.56 -11.01
CA GLU A 131 15.76 1.03 -11.42
C GLU A 131 15.63 2.19 -12.42
N ILE A 132 16.52 3.16 -12.32
CA ILE A 132 16.63 4.24 -13.29
C ILE A 132 18.09 4.43 -13.70
N ASP A 133 18.34 4.35 -15.01
CA ASP A 133 19.63 4.63 -15.61
C ASP A 133 19.61 6.04 -16.22
N ILE A 134 20.59 6.87 -15.84
CA ILE A 134 20.75 8.23 -16.36
C ILE A 134 22.04 8.28 -17.13
N ASN A 135 21.95 8.55 -18.43
CA ASN A 135 23.12 8.72 -19.28
C ASN A 135 24.07 9.78 -18.69
N GLU A 136 25.36 9.46 -18.64
CA GLU A 136 26.43 10.21 -17.96
C GLU A 136 26.47 11.71 -18.25
N ASN A 137 25.88 12.15 -19.38
CA ASN A 137 25.88 13.58 -19.76
C ASN A 137 24.55 14.28 -19.50
N ALA A 138 23.47 13.56 -19.16
CA ALA A 138 22.15 14.18 -19.01
C ALA A 138 22.05 15.01 -17.73
N ASP A 139 22.72 14.60 -16.67
CA ASP A 139 22.72 15.27 -15.37
C ASP A 139 23.55 16.56 -15.31
N GLN A 140 24.39 16.80 -16.32
CA GLN A 140 25.20 18.02 -16.43
C GLN A 140 24.41 19.21 -16.98
N PHE A 141 23.19 19.00 -17.44
CA PHE A 141 22.33 20.03 -18.02
C PHE A 141 21.19 20.39 -17.10
N PHE A 142 20.79 21.65 -17.16
CA PHE A 142 19.64 22.13 -16.42
C PHE A 142 18.34 21.60 -17.06
N ILE A 143 17.52 20.95 -16.29
CA ILE A 143 16.22 20.43 -16.72
C ILE A 143 15.16 20.93 -15.74
N PRO A 144 14.21 21.76 -16.19
CA PRO A 144 13.10 22.19 -15.33
C PRO A 144 12.26 21.02 -14.89
N SER A 145 11.76 21.08 -13.66
CA SER A 145 10.88 20.01 -13.12
C SER A 145 9.63 19.82 -13.97
N SER A 146 9.13 20.87 -14.62
CA SER A 146 7.98 20.79 -15.54
C SER A 146 8.24 19.90 -16.77
N VAL A 147 9.49 19.73 -17.18
CA VAL A 147 9.89 18.83 -18.27
C VAL A 147 9.97 17.39 -17.81
N LEU A 148 10.25 17.17 -16.53
CA LEU A 148 10.37 15.84 -15.92
C LEU A 148 9.04 15.29 -15.37
N THR A 149 7.97 16.09 -15.36
CA THR A 149 6.66 15.73 -14.79
C THR A 149 5.52 15.70 -15.80
N LEU A 150 5.86 15.57 -17.08
CA LEU A 150 4.89 15.50 -18.20
C LEU A 150 4.15 14.15 -18.22
#